data_ddc8394fb1ad8ee98a05d5a2b4ca5dcc
#
_entry.id   ddc8394fb1ad8ee98a05d5a2b4ca5dcc
#
_cell.length_a   1.000
_cell.length_b   1.000
_cell.length_c   1.000
_cell.angle_alpha   90.00
_cell.angle_beta   90.00
_cell.angle_gamma   90.00
#
_symmetry.space_group_name_H-M   'P 1'
#
loop_
_entity.id
_entity.type
_entity.pdbx_description
1 polymer ?
#
loop_
_entity_poly.entity_id
_entity_poly.type
_entity_poly.pdbx_seq_one_letter_code
_entity_poly.pdbx_strand_id
1 'polypeptide(L)'
;MAKRGLYLHEVVDVVGQGQYDYMEHLWQDPVLRMPEMNNLLGSFYVCAQGGGRWPQVINIWDCGDKGWESWGRNVDRLNLKRRNAFYGDWWDKAAQWRSGGFDRLLAGVPGSPTTADLVERELKGTLFVHEVLEVRAGTALEFLAANVAERVPLWREYDHEPVGLYEVVSNPHEVVMVWSTNIPSQIRLHRNRDTTLGLCDEGEVDDRLVAWVRRSAEYTVGGTTHVMTPLPRTIVGPDDWEDASLEMWLGSDEPGSNP
;
A
#
# COMPACT_ATOMS: atom_id res chain seq x y z
N MET A 1 11.23 -24.22 -5.17
CA MET A 1 10.13 -23.23 -5.20
C MET A 1 10.50 -22.03 -4.38
N ALA A 2 10.33 -20.82 -4.89
CA ALA A 2 10.54 -19.60 -4.10
C ALA A 2 9.55 -19.59 -2.91
N LYS A 3 10.00 -19.14 -1.76
CA LYS A 3 9.12 -18.98 -0.60
C LYS A 3 8.15 -17.84 -0.87
N ARG A 4 6.90 -18.02 -0.48
CA ARG A 4 5.85 -17.00 -0.58
C ARG A 4 6.01 -15.98 0.54
N GLY A 5 6.12 -14.71 0.23
CA GLY A 5 6.12 -13.63 1.23
C GLY A 5 4.76 -13.53 1.90
N LEU A 6 4.76 -13.42 3.23
CA LEU A 6 3.56 -13.16 4.03
C LEU A 6 3.68 -11.77 4.66
N TYR A 7 2.55 -11.06 4.67
CA TYR A 7 2.50 -9.68 5.16
C TYR A 7 1.28 -9.49 6.05
N LEU A 8 1.45 -8.73 7.12
CA LEU A 8 0.33 -8.18 7.88
C LEU A 8 -0.04 -6.83 7.26
N HIS A 9 -1.29 -6.68 6.86
CA HIS A 9 -1.88 -5.44 6.38
C HIS A 9 -2.83 -4.93 7.46
N GLU A 10 -2.42 -3.89 8.15
CA GLU A 10 -3.14 -3.30 9.26
C GLU A 10 -3.79 -2.00 8.81
N VAL A 11 -5.08 -1.87 9.01
CA VAL A 11 -5.84 -0.65 8.78
C VAL A 11 -6.21 -0.05 10.13
N VAL A 12 -5.71 1.12 10.43
CA VAL A 12 -5.85 1.80 11.72
C VAL A 12 -6.77 3.00 11.57
N ASP A 13 -7.85 3.02 12.35
CA ASP A 13 -8.71 4.19 12.47
C ASP A 13 -8.07 5.21 13.41
N VAL A 14 -7.80 6.40 12.87
CA VAL A 14 -7.11 7.48 13.58
C VAL A 14 -8.10 8.41 14.26
N VAL A 15 -7.74 8.93 15.42
CA VAL A 15 -8.50 9.91 16.18
C VAL A 15 -8.07 11.32 15.81
N GLY A 16 -9.00 12.15 15.38
CA GLY A 16 -8.74 13.56 15.05
C GLY A 16 -7.70 13.72 13.93
N GLN A 17 -6.63 14.42 14.20
CA GLN A 17 -5.51 14.67 13.28
C GLN A 17 -4.22 13.92 13.68
N GLY A 18 -4.36 12.85 14.45
CA GLY A 18 -3.23 12.13 15.04
C GLY A 18 -2.46 11.18 14.09
N GLN A 19 -2.69 11.22 12.77
CA GLN A 19 -2.05 10.31 11.81
C GLN A 19 -0.53 10.42 11.82
N TYR A 20 0.01 11.63 11.83
CA TYR A 20 1.47 11.85 11.80
C TYR A 20 2.10 11.43 13.12
N ASP A 21 1.52 11.81 14.26
CA ASP A 21 1.99 11.41 15.58
C ASP A 21 1.98 9.89 15.76
N TYR A 22 0.93 9.22 15.25
CA TYR A 22 0.83 7.77 15.26
C TYR A 22 1.92 7.12 14.40
N MET A 23 2.14 7.61 13.18
CA MET A 23 3.16 7.09 12.27
C MET A 23 4.57 7.31 12.83
N GLU A 24 4.86 8.48 13.40
CA GLU A 24 6.13 8.75 14.08
C GLU A 24 6.31 7.89 15.33
N HIS A 25 5.24 7.62 16.08
CA HIS A 25 5.29 6.71 17.22
C HIS A 25 5.63 5.27 16.77
N LEU A 26 5.07 4.82 15.65
CA LEU A 26 5.46 3.55 15.03
C LEU A 26 6.94 3.52 14.71
N TRP A 27 7.47 4.58 14.10
CA TRP A 27 8.87 4.65 13.69
C TRP A 27 9.85 4.68 14.85
N GLN A 28 9.48 5.30 15.97
CA GLN A 28 10.33 5.41 17.17
C GLN A 28 10.51 4.07 17.88
N ASP A 29 9.70 3.06 17.59
CA ASP A 29 9.83 1.76 18.21
C ASP A 29 10.94 0.93 17.54
N PRO A 30 12.09 0.70 18.22
CA PRO A 30 13.19 -0.07 17.63
C PRO A 30 12.85 -1.54 17.39
N VAL A 31 11.86 -2.09 18.10
CA VAL A 31 11.45 -3.50 17.96
C VAL A 31 10.71 -3.70 16.64
N LEU A 32 10.01 -2.69 16.16
CA LEU A 32 9.26 -2.73 14.91
C LEU A 32 10.14 -2.63 13.65
N ARG A 33 11.45 -2.45 13.83
CA ARG A 33 12.46 -2.38 12.76
C ARG A 33 13.43 -3.57 12.75
N MET A 34 13.14 -4.62 13.49
CA MET A 34 13.98 -5.82 13.49
C MET A 34 13.60 -6.75 12.34
N PRO A 35 14.47 -6.94 11.32
CA PRO A 35 14.17 -7.77 10.14
C PRO A 35 13.77 -9.22 10.46
N GLU A 36 14.21 -9.71 11.62
CA GLU A 36 13.92 -11.08 12.06
C GLU A 36 12.50 -11.27 12.61
N MET A 37 11.77 -10.18 12.75
CA MET A 37 10.46 -10.17 13.41
C MET A 37 9.36 -9.69 12.45
N ASN A 38 8.99 -8.43 12.56
CA ASN A 38 8.11 -7.76 11.63
C ASN A 38 8.86 -6.55 11.10
N ASN A 39 9.13 -6.53 9.80
CA ASN A 39 9.77 -5.40 9.18
C ASN A 39 8.70 -4.49 8.57
N LEU A 40 8.67 -3.23 8.97
CA LEU A 40 7.72 -2.26 8.44
C LEU A 40 8.09 -1.93 6.99
N LEU A 41 7.35 -2.52 6.05
CA LEU A 41 7.50 -2.23 4.62
C LEU A 41 7.13 -0.79 4.32
N GLY A 42 5.99 -0.36 4.83
CA GLY A 42 5.49 1.00 4.74
C GLY A 42 4.37 1.26 5.74
N SER A 43 4.26 2.52 6.16
CA SER A 43 3.14 3.07 6.88
C SER A 43 2.60 4.24 6.07
N PHE A 44 1.31 4.29 5.83
CA PHE A 44 0.72 5.19 4.86
C PHE A 44 -0.51 5.87 5.45
N TYR A 45 -0.58 7.17 5.30
CA TYR A 45 -1.75 7.95 5.63
C TYR A 45 -2.69 8.03 4.42
N VAL A 46 -3.96 7.69 4.60
CA VAL A 46 -4.97 7.82 3.55
C VAL A 46 -5.30 9.28 3.34
N CYS A 47 -5.01 9.80 2.16
CA CYS A 47 -5.19 11.21 1.83
C CYS A 47 -6.67 11.60 1.82
N ALA A 48 -7.01 12.75 2.38
CA ALA A 48 -8.28 13.40 2.10
C ALA A 48 -8.40 13.64 0.58
N GLN A 49 -9.60 13.44 0.03
CA GLN A 49 -9.88 13.43 -1.41
C GLN A 49 -9.26 12.24 -2.18
N GLY A 50 -8.60 11.34 -1.48
CA GLY A 50 -7.98 10.16 -2.07
C GLY A 50 -8.92 8.97 -2.29
N GLY A 51 -10.24 9.13 -2.05
CA GLY A 51 -11.27 8.11 -2.31
C GLY A 51 -11.50 7.10 -1.19
N GLY A 52 -10.68 7.08 -0.16
CA GLY A 52 -10.78 6.14 0.96
C GLY A 52 -11.52 6.68 2.18
N ARG A 53 -11.69 5.81 3.19
CA ARG A 53 -12.16 6.22 4.50
C ARG A 53 -11.06 7.04 5.20
N TRP A 54 -11.40 8.22 5.66
CA TRP A 54 -10.46 9.17 6.26
C TRP A 54 -10.96 9.63 7.65
N PRO A 55 -10.07 9.83 8.65
CA PRO A 55 -8.62 9.56 8.60
C PRO A 55 -8.27 8.10 8.94
N GLN A 56 -7.38 7.52 8.17
CA GLN A 56 -6.82 6.17 8.42
C GLN A 56 -5.32 6.14 8.15
N VAL A 57 -4.63 5.25 8.85
CA VAL A 57 -3.26 4.83 8.54
C VAL A 57 -3.27 3.35 8.16
N ILE A 58 -2.56 3.02 7.11
CA ILE A 58 -2.39 1.65 6.63
C ILE A 58 -0.93 1.25 6.82
N ASN A 59 -0.69 0.19 7.56
CA ASN A 59 0.64 -0.36 7.77
C ASN A 59 0.76 -1.70 7.04
N ILE A 60 1.90 -1.91 6.38
CA ILE A 60 2.24 -3.19 5.78
C ILE A 60 3.53 -3.69 6.42
N TRP A 61 3.45 -4.85 7.05
CA TRP A 61 4.55 -5.48 7.77
C TRP A 61 4.94 -6.77 7.06
N ASP A 62 6.20 -6.92 6.71
CA ASP A 62 6.75 -8.22 6.30
C ASP A 62 6.82 -9.15 7.52
N CYS A 63 6.16 -10.29 7.46
CA CYS A 63 6.16 -11.27 8.55
C CYS A 63 7.50 -12.01 8.70
N GLY A 64 8.47 -11.77 7.81
CA GLY A 64 9.82 -12.34 7.85
C GLY A 64 10.07 -13.46 6.84
N ASP A 65 11.34 -13.82 6.72
CA ASP A 65 11.91 -14.61 5.63
C ASP A 65 11.52 -16.10 5.60
N LYS A 66 10.93 -16.62 6.68
CA LYS A 66 10.54 -18.04 6.78
C LYS A 66 9.07 -18.30 6.48
N GLY A 67 8.34 -17.31 5.94
CA GLY A 67 6.94 -17.45 5.58
C GLY A 67 6.07 -17.85 6.77
N TRP A 68 5.36 -18.97 6.69
CA TRP A 68 4.44 -19.44 7.74
C TRP A 68 5.08 -19.66 9.11
N GLU A 69 6.36 -20.05 9.15
CA GLU A 69 7.08 -20.19 10.42
C GLU A 69 7.35 -18.84 11.08
N SER A 70 7.67 -17.81 10.29
CA SER A 70 7.84 -16.45 10.80
C SER A 70 6.50 -15.90 11.29
N TRP A 71 5.44 -16.04 10.50
CA TRP A 71 4.09 -15.65 10.90
C TRP A 71 3.66 -16.33 12.21
N GLY A 72 3.83 -17.64 12.33
CA GLY A 72 3.48 -18.38 13.55
C GLY A 72 4.23 -17.90 14.78
N ARG A 73 5.54 -17.61 14.64
CA ARG A 73 6.34 -17.02 15.73
C ARG A 73 5.86 -15.62 16.13
N ASN A 74 5.46 -14.80 15.15
CA ASN A 74 4.93 -13.48 15.42
C ASN A 74 3.60 -13.56 16.19
N VAL A 75 2.69 -14.44 15.77
CA VAL A 75 1.43 -14.68 16.47
C VAL A 75 1.67 -15.14 17.91
N ASP A 76 2.56 -16.14 18.11
CA ASP A 76 2.91 -16.63 19.46
C ASP A 76 3.46 -15.52 20.33
N ARG A 77 4.41 -14.75 19.81
CA ARG A 77 5.08 -13.70 20.57
C ARG A 77 4.18 -12.52 20.90
N LEU A 78 3.39 -12.05 19.94
CA LEU A 78 2.57 -10.86 20.12
C LEU A 78 1.30 -11.13 20.94
N ASN A 79 0.75 -12.35 20.85
CA ASN A 79 -0.57 -12.64 21.38
C ASN A 79 -0.58 -13.71 22.48
N LEU A 80 0.19 -14.78 22.33
CA LEU A 80 0.08 -15.96 23.20
C LEU A 80 1.01 -15.90 24.41
N LYS A 81 2.23 -15.38 24.25
CA LYS A 81 3.20 -15.24 25.35
C LYS A 81 3.04 -13.99 26.18
N ARG A 82 1.96 -13.35 26.04
CA ARG A 82 1.38 -12.29 26.84
C ARG A 82 2.30 -11.27 27.50
N ARG A 83 2.01 -10.02 27.12
CA ARG A 83 2.23 -8.79 27.87
C ARG A 83 3.63 -8.66 28.43
N ASN A 84 4.54 -8.61 27.51
CA ASN A 84 5.69 -7.81 27.71
C ASN A 84 5.19 -6.39 28.08
N ALA A 85 5.61 -5.84 29.21
CA ALA A 85 5.25 -4.51 29.69
C ALA A 85 5.52 -3.44 28.62
N PHE A 86 6.59 -3.62 27.82
CA PHE A 86 6.94 -2.78 26.69
C PHE A 86 5.80 -2.64 25.67
N TYR A 87 5.17 -3.74 25.24
CA TYR A 87 4.04 -3.65 24.32
C TYR A 87 2.79 -3.08 24.96
N GLY A 88 2.57 -3.30 26.26
CA GLY A 88 1.52 -2.65 27.02
C GLY A 88 1.65 -1.14 26.97
N ASP A 89 2.82 -0.63 27.37
CA ASP A 89 3.12 0.81 27.36
C ASP A 89 3.04 1.41 25.96
N TRP A 90 3.51 0.68 24.94
CA TRP A 90 3.42 1.10 23.56
C TRP A 90 1.96 1.25 23.10
N TRP A 91 1.13 0.26 23.39
CA TRP A 91 -0.30 0.28 23.03
C TRP A 91 -1.08 1.35 23.79
N ASP A 92 -0.79 1.55 25.08
CA ASP A 92 -1.41 2.60 25.88
C ASP A 92 -1.09 3.99 25.31
N LYS A 93 0.13 4.17 24.82
CA LYS A 93 0.54 5.39 24.14
C LYS A 93 -0.13 5.56 22.78
N ALA A 94 -0.16 4.52 21.96
CA ALA A 94 -0.80 4.52 20.66
C ALA A 94 -2.31 4.80 20.72
N ALA A 95 -2.98 4.42 21.84
CA ALA A 95 -4.40 4.67 22.07
C ALA A 95 -4.80 6.16 22.07
N GLN A 96 -3.85 7.07 22.19
CA GLN A 96 -4.11 8.51 22.07
C GLN A 96 -4.47 8.91 20.62
N TRP A 97 -3.98 8.18 19.64
CA TRP A 97 -4.11 8.50 18.21
C TRP A 97 -4.94 7.49 17.42
N ARG A 98 -5.27 6.34 18.01
CA ARG A 98 -6.05 5.30 17.33
C ARG A 98 -7.27 4.88 18.14
N SER A 99 -8.38 4.64 17.45
CA SER A 99 -9.63 4.18 18.07
C SER A 99 -9.95 2.71 17.79
N GLY A 100 -9.19 2.09 16.91
CA GLY A 100 -9.39 0.71 16.50
C GLY A 100 -8.81 0.45 15.13
N GLY A 101 -9.36 -0.53 14.45
CA GLY A 101 -8.92 -0.94 13.12
C GLY A 101 -9.17 -2.43 12.92
N PHE A 102 -8.62 -2.94 11.84
CA PHE A 102 -8.63 -4.37 11.52
C PHE A 102 -7.38 -4.74 10.73
N ASP A 103 -7.09 -6.02 10.63
CA ASP A 103 -5.98 -6.52 9.85
C ASP A 103 -6.37 -7.60 8.83
N ARG A 104 -5.48 -7.81 7.87
CA ARG A 104 -5.51 -8.90 6.91
C ARG A 104 -4.16 -9.60 6.89
N LEU A 105 -4.17 -10.91 6.81
CA LEU A 105 -2.97 -11.66 6.43
C LEU A 105 -2.92 -11.74 4.91
N LEU A 106 -1.89 -11.13 4.34
CA LEU A 106 -1.64 -11.09 2.91
C LEU A 106 -0.58 -12.11 2.51
N ALA A 107 -0.72 -12.66 1.32
CA ALA A 107 0.30 -13.51 0.74
C ALA A 107 0.62 -13.08 -0.70
N GLY A 108 1.90 -12.78 -0.97
CA GLY A 108 2.35 -12.40 -2.30
C GLY A 108 2.13 -13.51 -3.33
N VAL A 109 1.79 -13.15 -4.57
CA VAL A 109 1.62 -14.10 -5.67
C VAL A 109 2.89 -14.16 -6.53
N PRO A 110 3.08 -15.21 -7.36
CA PRO A 110 4.19 -15.25 -8.30
C PRO A 110 4.21 -14.00 -9.19
N GLY A 111 5.36 -13.30 -9.25
CA GLY A 111 5.53 -12.04 -9.94
C GLY A 111 5.21 -10.78 -9.11
N SER A 112 4.65 -10.93 -7.91
CA SER A 112 4.62 -9.86 -6.92
C SER A 112 6.02 -9.64 -6.35
N PRO A 113 6.51 -8.39 -6.20
CA PRO A 113 7.78 -8.13 -5.54
C PRO A 113 7.80 -8.66 -4.10
N THR A 114 8.93 -9.14 -3.67
CA THR A 114 9.22 -9.42 -2.26
C THR A 114 9.86 -8.18 -1.61
N THR A 115 9.90 -8.15 -0.28
CA THR A 115 10.63 -7.09 0.44
C THR A 115 12.09 -6.99 -0.01
N ALA A 116 12.74 -8.12 -0.27
CA ALA A 116 14.12 -8.15 -0.78
C ALA A 116 14.22 -7.50 -2.18
N ASP A 117 13.27 -7.78 -3.07
CA ASP A 117 13.23 -7.15 -4.41
C ASP A 117 13.04 -5.63 -4.32
N LEU A 118 12.21 -5.16 -3.37
CA LEU A 118 11.96 -3.73 -3.16
C LEU A 118 13.20 -3.01 -2.63
N VAL A 119 13.91 -3.64 -1.71
CA VAL A 119 15.18 -3.14 -1.16
C VAL A 119 16.27 -3.13 -2.23
N GLU A 120 16.43 -4.21 -3.00
CA GLU A 120 17.42 -4.31 -4.08
C GLU A 120 17.21 -3.26 -5.17
N ARG A 121 15.96 -2.94 -5.48
CA ARG A 121 15.59 -1.92 -6.48
C ARG A 121 15.58 -0.51 -5.92
N GLU A 122 15.81 -0.34 -4.62
CA GLU A 122 15.68 0.95 -3.93
C GLU A 122 14.33 1.63 -4.24
N LEU A 123 13.25 0.81 -4.29
CA LEU A 123 11.93 1.33 -4.65
C LEU A 123 11.44 2.30 -3.58
N LYS A 124 11.31 3.55 -3.97
CA LYS A 124 10.77 4.63 -3.15
C LYS A 124 9.56 5.25 -3.85
N GLY A 125 8.70 5.90 -3.09
CA GLY A 125 7.55 6.62 -3.63
C GLY A 125 7.12 7.76 -2.76
N THR A 126 6.51 8.76 -3.38
CA THR A 126 5.94 9.93 -2.68
C THR A 126 4.42 9.89 -2.61
N LEU A 127 3.80 9.08 -3.47
CA LEU A 127 2.38 8.77 -3.49
C LEU A 127 2.21 7.27 -3.68
N PHE A 128 1.23 6.70 -2.99
CA PHE A 128 0.89 5.28 -3.14
C PHE A 128 -0.60 5.13 -3.49
N VAL A 129 -0.88 4.21 -4.41
CA VAL A 129 -2.25 3.80 -4.71
C VAL A 129 -2.49 2.46 -4.04
N HIS A 130 -3.54 2.40 -3.23
CA HIS A 130 -3.95 1.21 -2.49
C HIS A 130 -5.32 0.75 -2.99
N GLU A 131 -5.39 -0.49 -3.38
CA GLU A 131 -6.59 -1.13 -3.90
C GLU A 131 -6.95 -2.33 -3.03
N VAL A 132 -8.17 -2.33 -2.54
CA VAL A 132 -8.80 -3.49 -1.91
C VAL A 132 -9.99 -3.86 -2.77
N LEU A 133 -9.87 -4.89 -3.56
CA LEU A 133 -10.88 -5.26 -4.54
C LEU A 133 -11.57 -6.56 -4.16
N GLU A 134 -12.89 -6.54 -4.25
CA GLU A 134 -13.70 -7.73 -4.15
C GLU A 134 -13.74 -8.44 -5.50
N VAL A 135 -13.45 -9.73 -5.47
CA VAL A 135 -13.43 -10.58 -6.67
C VAL A 135 -14.43 -11.71 -6.58
N ARG A 136 -14.83 -12.23 -7.72
CA ARG A 136 -15.72 -13.38 -7.80
C ARG A 136 -15.07 -14.59 -7.11
N ALA A 137 -15.90 -15.43 -6.51
CA ALA A 137 -15.44 -16.61 -5.80
C ALA A 137 -14.50 -17.47 -6.66
N GLY A 138 -13.33 -17.80 -6.10
CA GLY A 138 -12.33 -18.66 -6.73
C GLY A 138 -11.46 -18.00 -7.81
N THR A 139 -11.63 -16.70 -8.09
CA THR A 139 -10.88 -16.02 -9.16
C THR A 139 -9.72 -15.14 -8.66
N ALA A 140 -9.48 -15.04 -7.35
CA ALA A 140 -8.48 -14.13 -6.78
C ALA A 140 -7.08 -14.36 -7.37
N LEU A 141 -6.59 -15.58 -7.40
CA LEU A 141 -5.26 -15.90 -7.93
C LEU A 141 -5.16 -15.70 -9.45
N GLU A 142 -6.22 -15.99 -10.18
CA GLU A 142 -6.29 -15.77 -11.63
C GLU A 142 -6.28 -14.26 -11.94
N PHE A 143 -7.06 -13.47 -11.21
CA PHE A 143 -7.06 -12.01 -11.33
C PHE A 143 -5.70 -11.40 -11.01
N LEU A 144 -5.03 -11.85 -9.94
CA LEU A 144 -3.69 -11.38 -9.59
C LEU A 144 -2.65 -11.78 -10.65
N ALA A 145 -2.77 -12.98 -11.23
CA ALA A 145 -1.91 -13.40 -12.35
C ALA A 145 -2.13 -12.53 -13.60
N ALA A 146 -3.38 -12.18 -13.92
CA ALA A 146 -3.69 -11.25 -15.01
C ALA A 146 -3.11 -9.84 -14.72
N ASN A 147 -3.19 -9.35 -13.48
CA ASN A 147 -2.54 -8.09 -13.10
C ASN A 147 -1.02 -8.13 -13.33
N VAL A 148 -0.34 -9.21 -12.93
CA VAL A 148 1.11 -9.37 -13.15
C VAL A 148 1.44 -9.37 -14.65
N ALA A 149 0.66 -10.10 -15.45
CA ALA A 149 0.96 -10.29 -16.88
C ALA A 149 0.58 -9.09 -17.76
N GLU A 150 -0.53 -8.43 -17.47
CA GLU A 150 -1.14 -7.43 -18.35
C GLU A 150 -1.03 -6.01 -17.77
N ARG A 151 -1.38 -5.83 -16.49
CA ARG A 151 -1.46 -4.51 -15.87
C ARG A 151 -0.10 -3.98 -15.46
N VAL A 152 0.75 -4.77 -14.83
CA VAL A 152 2.06 -4.32 -14.35
C VAL A 152 2.90 -3.71 -15.48
N PRO A 153 3.05 -4.33 -16.66
CA PRO A 153 3.78 -3.71 -17.76
C PRO A 153 3.18 -2.37 -18.21
N LEU A 154 1.86 -2.30 -18.32
CA LEU A 154 1.16 -1.08 -18.72
C LEU A 154 1.31 0.03 -17.68
N TRP A 155 1.12 -0.28 -16.39
CA TRP A 155 1.22 0.71 -15.30
C TRP A 155 2.63 1.27 -15.15
N ARG A 156 3.67 0.49 -15.43
CA ARG A 156 5.06 0.96 -15.47
C ARG A 156 5.30 2.06 -16.48
N GLU A 157 4.62 2.03 -17.62
CA GLU A 157 4.70 3.12 -18.61
C GLU A 157 4.11 4.44 -18.06
N TYR A 158 3.32 4.35 -16.99
CA TYR A 158 2.75 5.46 -16.24
C TYR A 158 3.46 5.69 -14.90
N ASP A 159 4.68 5.21 -14.73
CA ASP A 159 5.48 5.32 -13.50
C ASP A 159 4.76 4.81 -12.24
N HIS A 160 4.00 3.73 -12.39
CA HIS A 160 3.40 3.00 -11.29
C HIS A 160 4.13 1.67 -11.12
N GLU A 161 4.93 1.56 -10.06
CA GLU A 161 5.63 0.33 -9.72
C GLU A 161 4.86 -0.45 -8.66
N PRO A 162 4.71 -1.77 -8.82
CA PRO A 162 4.06 -2.56 -7.80
C PRO A 162 4.93 -2.66 -6.55
N VAL A 163 4.37 -2.31 -5.41
CA VAL A 163 4.89 -2.65 -4.07
C VAL A 163 4.50 -4.07 -3.71
N GLY A 164 3.30 -4.46 -4.10
CA GLY A 164 2.87 -5.83 -3.97
C GLY A 164 1.47 -6.09 -4.51
N LEU A 165 1.27 -7.35 -4.92
CA LEU A 165 0.00 -7.92 -5.36
C LEU A 165 -0.28 -9.13 -4.48
N TYR A 166 -1.35 -9.09 -3.72
CA TYR A 166 -1.58 -9.98 -2.61
C TYR A 166 -2.96 -10.65 -2.65
N GLU A 167 -2.97 -11.94 -2.38
CA GLU A 167 -4.15 -12.65 -1.92
C GLU A 167 -4.39 -12.34 -0.44
N VAL A 168 -5.64 -12.17 -0.04
CA VAL A 168 -6.04 -12.14 1.38
C VAL A 168 -6.30 -13.58 1.83
N VAL A 169 -5.41 -14.11 2.66
CA VAL A 169 -5.39 -15.55 3.01
C VAL A 169 -6.68 -16.01 3.69
N SER A 170 -7.27 -15.14 4.52
CA SER A 170 -8.51 -15.43 5.26
C SER A 170 -9.79 -15.09 4.50
N ASN A 171 -9.67 -14.48 3.31
CA ASN A 171 -10.82 -14.05 2.51
C ASN A 171 -10.56 -14.27 1.01
N PRO A 172 -11.01 -15.40 0.43
CA PRO A 172 -10.76 -15.73 -0.97
C PRO A 172 -11.52 -14.86 -1.99
N HIS A 173 -12.34 -13.93 -1.49
CA HIS A 173 -13.08 -12.97 -2.31
C HIS A 173 -12.41 -11.60 -2.36
N GLU A 174 -11.25 -11.42 -1.76
CA GLU A 174 -10.61 -10.12 -1.65
C GLU A 174 -9.14 -10.22 -2.07
N VAL A 175 -8.68 -9.20 -2.78
CA VAL A 175 -7.27 -9.00 -3.12
C VAL A 175 -6.84 -7.62 -2.71
N VAL A 176 -5.56 -7.46 -2.38
CA VAL A 176 -4.95 -6.17 -2.06
C VAL A 176 -3.79 -5.92 -3.02
N MET A 177 -3.74 -4.74 -3.60
CA MET A 177 -2.63 -4.30 -4.45
C MET A 177 -2.17 -2.91 -4.01
N VAL A 178 -0.85 -2.72 -3.99
CA VAL A 178 -0.24 -1.44 -3.63
C VAL A 178 0.76 -1.05 -4.71
N TRP A 179 0.65 0.20 -5.15
CA TRP A 179 1.49 0.77 -6.19
C TRP A 179 2.20 2.00 -5.67
N SER A 180 3.48 2.12 -5.95
CA SER A 180 4.28 3.32 -5.74
C SER A 180 4.22 4.19 -6.98
N THR A 181 4.00 5.50 -6.81
CA THR A 181 3.92 6.48 -7.91
C THR A 181 4.20 7.90 -7.40
N ASN A 182 3.79 8.88 -8.15
CA ASN A 182 3.78 10.31 -7.81
C ASN A 182 2.53 10.99 -8.37
N ILE A 183 2.25 12.22 -7.94
CA ILE A 183 1.04 12.94 -8.37
C ILE A 183 1.02 13.23 -9.88
N PRO A 184 2.08 13.72 -10.54
CA PRO A 184 2.07 13.94 -11.98
C PRO A 184 1.73 12.68 -12.78
N SER A 185 2.29 11.54 -12.41
CA SER A 185 2.05 10.25 -13.06
C SER A 185 0.62 9.74 -12.84
N GLN A 186 0.09 9.93 -11.64
CA GLN A 186 -1.31 9.62 -11.34
C GLN A 186 -2.28 10.50 -12.15
N ILE A 187 -1.99 11.78 -12.27
CA ILE A 187 -2.77 12.71 -13.13
C ILE A 187 -2.70 12.26 -14.59
N ARG A 188 -1.51 11.96 -15.11
CA ARG A 188 -1.32 11.50 -16.50
C ARG A 188 -2.14 10.24 -16.78
N LEU A 189 -2.11 9.26 -15.89
CA LEU A 189 -2.89 8.03 -16.02
C LEU A 189 -4.39 8.31 -16.13
N HIS A 190 -4.92 9.16 -15.25
CA HIS A 190 -6.34 9.51 -15.26
C HIS A 190 -6.76 10.34 -16.48
N ARG A 191 -5.97 11.34 -16.86
CA ARG A 191 -6.23 12.15 -18.07
C ARG A 191 -6.27 11.30 -19.32
N ASN A 192 -5.29 10.43 -19.52
CA ASN A 192 -5.23 9.56 -20.69
C ASN A 192 -6.41 8.59 -20.72
N ARG A 193 -6.81 8.05 -19.58
CA ARG A 193 -8.01 7.22 -19.49
C ARG A 193 -9.26 8.01 -19.87
N ASP A 194 -9.44 9.21 -19.32
CA ASP A 194 -10.62 10.03 -19.55
C ASP A 194 -10.67 10.54 -21.02
N THR A 195 -9.53 10.88 -21.61
CA THR A 195 -9.42 11.20 -23.05
C THR A 195 -9.77 10.00 -23.92
N THR A 196 -9.29 8.81 -23.58
CA THR A 196 -9.63 7.57 -24.29
C THR A 196 -11.14 7.24 -24.22
N LEU A 197 -11.79 7.62 -23.11
CA LEU A 197 -13.23 7.47 -22.93
C LEU A 197 -14.05 8.61 -23.58
N GLY A 198 -13.41 9.64 -24.14
CA GLY A 198 -14.07 10.81 -24.72
C GLY A 198 -14.67 11.75 -23.67
N LEU A 199 -14.19 11.72 -22.42
CA LEU A 199 -14.66 12.55 -21.31
C LEU A 199 -13.92 13.90 -21.23
N CYS A 200 -12.71 13.97 -21.79
CA CYS A 200 -11.90 15.19 -21.93
C CYS A 200 -11.00 15.10 -23.17
N ASP A 201 -10.24 16.16 -23.46
CA ASP A 201 -9.27 16.25 -24.56
C ASP A 201 -7.86 16.67 -24.08
N GLU A 202 -7.61 16.56 -22.77
CA GLU A 202 -6.37 17.03 -22.14
C GLU A 202 -5.23 16.00 -22.11
N GLY A 203 -5.51 14.75 -22.44
CA GLY A 203 -4.55 13.64 -22.39
C GLY A 203 -4.31 13.01 -23.76
N GLU A 204 -3.59 11.89 -23.75
CA GLU A 204 -3.36 11.05 -24.92
C GLU A 204 -4.32 9.87 -24.92
N VAL A 205 -4.74 9.43 -26.12
CA VAL A 205 -5.57 8.22 -26.27
C VAL A 205 -4.70 7.00 -26.05
N ASP A 206 -5.08 6.15 -25.11
CA ASP A 206 -4.46 4.84 -24.87
C ASP A 206 -5.56 3.77 -24.61
N ASP A 207 -5.94 3.08 -25.67
CA ASP A 207 -6.98 2.06 -25.63
C ASP A 207 -6.67 0.91 -24.64
N ARG A 208 -5.40 0.69 -24.29
CA ARG A 208 -4.98 -0.34 -23.35
C ARG A 208 -5.54 -0.09 -21.95
N LEU A 209 -5.65 1.20 -21.55
CA LEU A 209 -6.24 1.58 -20.25
C LEU A 209 -7.69 1.15 -20.14
N VAL A 210 -8.47 1.41 -21.20
CA VAL A 210 -9.89 1.01 -21.24
C VAL A 210 -10.06 -0.49 -21.42
N ALA A 211 -9.18 -1.11 -22.20
CA ALA A 211 -9.16 -2.57 -22.34
C ALA A 211 -8.90 -3.26 -20.99
N TRP A 212 -7.96 -2.74 -20.19
CA TRP A 212 -7.71 -3.25 -18.84
C TRP A 212 -8.92 -3.08 -17.92
N VAL A 213 -9.60 -1.93 -17.94
CA VAL A 213 -10.82 -1.72 -17.14
C VAL A 213 -11.88 -2.77 -17.46
N ARG A 214 -12.09 -3.05 -18.76
CA ARG A 214 -13.04 -4.10 -19.20
C ARG A 214 -12.59 -5.49 -18.76
N ARG A 215 -11.29 -5.78 -18.90
CA ARG A 215 -10.70 -7.06 -18.50
C ARG A 215 -10.84 -7.30 -16.99
N SER A 216 -10.55 -6.29 -16.17
CA SER A 216 -10.67 -6.40 -14.71
C SER A 216 -12.11 -6.60 -14.25
N ALA A 217 -13.09 -6.03 -14.95
CA ALA A 217 -14.52 -6.22 -14.64
C ALA A 217 -15.02 -7.66 -14.82
N GLU A 218 -14.28 -8.51 -15.53
CA GLU A 218 -14.57 -9.94 -15.61
C GLU A 218 -14.36 -10.65 -14.27
N TYR A 219 -13.53 -10.10 -13.40
CA TYR A 219 -13.15 -10.67 -12.11
C TYR A 219 -13.75 -9.92 -10.93
N THR A 220 -13.76 -8.58 -10.99
CA THR A 220 -14.12 -7.73 -9.85
C THR A 220 -15.64 -7.55 -9.75
N VAL A 221 -16.12 -7.44 -8.51
CA VAL A 221 -17.53 -7.17 -8.19
C VAL A 221 -17.69 -5.93 -7.31
N GLY A 222 -16.60 -5.41 -6.76
CA GLY A 222 -16.59 -4.22 -5.92
C GLY A 222 -15.19 -3.92 -5.40
N GLY A 223 -15.12 -3.00 -4.47
CA GLY A 223 -13.88 -2.64 -3.78
C GLY A 223 -13.66 -1.16 -3.66
N THR A 224 -12.48 -0.80 -3.16
CA THR A 224 -12.05 0.59 -2.97
C THR A 224 -10.66 0.79 -3.52
N THR A 225 -10.43 1.98 -4.09
CA THR A 225 -9.12 2.47 -4.47
C THR A 225 -8.93 3.83 -3.86
N HIS A 226 -7.80 4.05 -3.20
CA HIS A 226 -7.48 5.34 -2.62
C HIS A 226 -5.99 5.63 -2.65
N VAL A 227 -5.64 6.90 -2.57
CA VAL A 227 -4.26 7.36 -2.54
C VAL A 227 -3.78 7.59 -1.12
N MET A 228 -2.50 7.37 -0.90
CA MET A 228 -1.88 7.42 0.41
C MET A 228 -0.55 8.17 0.35
N THR A 229 -0.21 8.86 1.44
CA THR A 229 1.09 9.46 1.67
C THR A 229 1.93 8.54 2.57
N PRO A 230 3.18 8.24 2.22
CA PRO A 230 4.05 7.35 3.00
C PRO A 230 4.67 8.03 4.22
N LEU A 231 4.94 7.25 5.26
CA LEU A 231 5.89 7.61 6.31
C LEU A 231 7.31 7.54 5.73
N PRO A 232 8.12 8.60 5.85
CA PRO A 232 9.53 8.56 5.48
C PRO A 232 10.33 7.49 6.24
N ARG A 233 11.48 7.12 5.70
CA ARG A 233 12.43 6.16 6.30
C ARG A 233 11.96 4.72 6.35
N THR A 234 10.72 4.43 5.94
CA THR A 234 10.28 3.05 5.72
C THR A 234 10.94 2.46 4.46
N ILE A 235 10.81 1.16 4.25
CA ILE A 235 11.46 0.49 3.10
C ILE A 235 11.07 1.16 1.77
N VAL A 236 9.79 1.52 1.60
CA VAL A 236 9.30 2.13 0.36
C VAL A 236 9.01 3.64 0.47
N GLY A 237 9.08 4.21 1.66
CA GLY A 237 8.90 5.65 1.88
C GLY A 237 10.14 6.47 1.48
N PRO A 238 10.01 7.79 1.27
CA PRO A 238 11.15 8.68 1.04
C PRO A 238 12.09 8.70 2.25
N ASP A 239 13.25 9.33 2.11
CA ASP A 239 14.26 9.33 3.18
C ASP A 239 13.85 10.25 4.35
N ASP A 240 13.19 11.35 4.08
CA ASP A 240 12.61 12.23 5.10
C ASP A 240 11.34 12.95 4.59
N TRP A 241 10.72 13.79 5.44
CA TRP A 241 9.54 14.56 5.09
C TRP A 241 9.83 15.72 4.12
N GLU A 242 11.06 16.20 4.09
CA GLU A 242 11.49 17.25 3.15
C GLU A 242 11.59 16.65 1.75
N ASP A 243 12.08 15.42 1.62
CA ASP A 243 12.07 14.67 0.35
C ASP A 243 10.66 14.36 -0.14
N ALA A 244 9.67 14.31 0.74
CA ALA A 244 8.25 14.20 0.41
C ALA A 244 7.56 15.56 0.30
N SER A 245 8.30 16.61 -0.02
CA SER A 245 7.78 17.99 -0.11
C SER A 245 6.77 18.17 -1.25
N LEU A 246 6.02 19.25 -1.18
CA LEU A 246 5.03 19.60 -2.17
C LEU A 246 5.65 19.75 -3.58
N GLU A 247 6.91 20.20 -3.67
CA GLU A 247 7.65 20.34 -4.93
C GLU A 247 7.87 18.99 -5.62
N MET A 248 8.18 17.94 -4.86
CA MET A 248 8.25 16.58 -5.42
C MET A 248 6.91 16.11 -5.97
N TRP A 249 5.81 16.59 -5.40
CA TRP A 249 4.46 16.17 -5.75
C TRP A 249 3.90 16.92 -6.95
N LEU A 250 4.23 18.19 -7.09
CA LEU A 250 3.67 19.09 -8.11
C LEU A 250 4.66 19.44 -9.22
N GLY A 251 5.92 18.99 -9.10
CA GLY A 251 7.00 19.50 -9.95
C GLY A 251 7.38 20.93 -9.55
N SER A 252 8.12 21.63 -10.40
CA SER A 252 8.62 22.98 -10.14
C SER A 252 7.55 24.10 -10.21
N ASP A 253 6.28 23.76 -10.33
CA ASP A 253 5.20 24.75 -10.28
C ASP A 253 4.91 25.10 -8.82
N GLU A 254 5.43 26.23 -8.37
CA GLU A 254 5.21 26.73 -7.02
C GLU A 254 3.71 26.86 -6.70
N PRO A 255 3.22 26.21 -5.63
CA PRO A 255 1.88 26.47 -5.12
C PRO A 255 1.90 27.78 -4.34
N GLY A 256 1.79 28.87 -4.98
CA GLY A 256 1.81 30.18 -4.33
C GLY A 256 1.65 31.33 -5.31
N SER A 257 1.65 31.06 -6.58
CA SER A 257 1.41 32.06 -7.62
C SER A 257 -0.04 32.10 -8.10
N ASN A 258 -1.00 31.69 -7.26
CA ASN A 258 -2.39 32.00 -7.54
C ASN A 258 -2.76 33.31 -6.85
N PRO A 259 -3.26 34.29 -7.61
CA PRO A 259 -3.63 35.61 -7.13
C PRO A 259 -4.79 35.62 -6.14
#